data_d5e23f3e225020438162b9710a740388
#
_entry.id   d5e23f3e225020438162b9710a740388
#
_cell.length_a   1.000
_cell.length_b   1.000
_cell.length_c   1.000
_cell.angle_alpha   90.00
_cell.angle_beta   90.00
_cell.angle_gamma   90.00
#
_symmetry.space_group_name_H-M   'P 1'
#
loop_
_entity.id
_entity.type
_entity.pdbx_description
1 polymer ?
#
loop_
_entity_poly.entity_id
_entity_poly.type
_entity_poly.pdbx_seq_one_letter_code
_entity_poly.pdbx_strand_id
1 'polypeptide(L)'
;MSTNRNLIHLIIVTLLGMGLTMVSTLILARLLSVDDRGAHQLFITSVSYAVTFATGGVGFSFALSMRNQQYWGWRKYLIVFLLLALIASTIATTFFNITTFHLLFVINVLLTAIITITLEKSKIDESLKIYRAINLQQPIFLVIVYGTAYLFGGEQPLEIVIYLLTLYS
;
A
#
# COMPACT_ATOMS: atom_id res chain seq x y z
N MET A 1 16.02 -20.75 19.98
CA MET A 1 16.50 -19.35 20.26
C MET A 1 16.31 -18.35 19.10
N SER A 2 16.16 -18.76 17.85
CA SER A 2 15.97 -17.86 16.71
C SER A 2 14.58 -17.19 16.66
N THR A 3 13.54 -17.90 17.06
CA THR A 3 12.14 -17.45 16.96
C THR A 3 11.85 -16.20 17.82
N ASN A 4 12.33 -16.14 19.05
CA ASN A 4 12.12 -14.97 19.94
C ASN A 4 12.83 -13.73 19.39
N ARG A 5 14.02 -13.88 18.81
CA ARG A 5 14.75 -12.77 18.20
C ARG A 5 14.01 -12.22 16.98
N ASN A 6 13.45 -13.08 16.14
CA ASN A 6 12.66 -12.67 14.99
C ASN A 6 11.38 -11.94 15.40
N LEU A 7 10.75 -12.37 16.47
CA LEU A 7 9.53 -11.74 17.02
C LEU A 7 9.83 -10.33 17.57
N ILE A 8 10.89 -10.17 18.34
CA ILE A 8 11.32 -8.87 18.86
C ILE A 8 11.65 -7.91 17.73
N HIS A 9 12.42 -8.38 16.72
CA HIS A 9 12.71 -7.57 15.53
C HIS A 9 11.45 -7.17 14.77
N LEU A 10 10.44 -8.05 14.67
CA LEU A 10 9.17 -7.74 14.03
C LEU A 10 8.42 -6.63 14.78
N ILE A 11 8.35 -6.73 16.12
CA ILE A 11 7.69 -5.71 16.96
C ILE A 11 8.38 -4.34 16.78
N ILE A 12 9.71 -4.30 16.85
CA ILE A 12 10.48 -3.05 16.68
C ILE A 12 10.21 -2.44 15.30
N VAL A 13 10.28 -3.24 14.24
CA VAL A 13 10.01 -2.78 12.86
C VAL A 13 8.60 -2.23 12.71
N THR A 14 7.62 -2.91 13.30
CA THR A 14 6.22 -2.45 13.26
C THR A 14 6.03 -1.14 14.00
N LEU A 15 6.61 -0.99 15.20
CA LEU A 15 6.54 0.26 15.96
C LEU A 15 7.23 1.42 15.25
N LEU A 16 8.41 1.18 14.67
CA LEU A 16 9.11 2.18 13.85
C LEU A 16 8.30 2.57 12.62
N GLY A 17 7.72 1.60 11.92
CA GLY A 17 6.85 1.84 10.77
C GLY A 17 5.65 2.71 11.14
N MET A 18 4.97 2.40 12.25
CA MET A 18 3.84 3.21 12.75
C MET A 18 4.27 4.64 13.10
N GLY A 19 5.39 4.81 13.78
CA GLY A 19 5.95 6.13 14.11
C GLY A 19 6.26 6.96 12.86
N LEU A 20 6.92 6.36 11.87
CA LEU A 20 7.22 7.01 10.59
C LEU A 20 5.95 7.36 9.81
N THR A 21 4.95 6.49 9.81
CA THR A 21 3.65 6.79 9.17
C THR A 21 2.96 7.97 9.85
N MET A 22 3.03 8.07 11.17
CA MET A 22 2.50 9.22 11.91
C MET A 22 3.23 10.51 11.49
N VAL A 23 4.56 10.48 11.42
CA VAL A 23 5.37 11.63 10.96
C VAL A 23 5.02 12.02 9.53
N SER A 24 4.93 11.07 8.59
CA SER A 24 4.55 11.35 7.21
C SER A 24 3.15 11.98 7.10
N THR A 25 2.20 11.53 7.91
CA THR A 25 0.84 12.08 7.97
C THR A 25 0.84 13.52 8.51
N LEU A 26 1.68 13.83 9.51
CA LEU A 26 1.82 15.19 10.03
C LEU A 26 2.43 16.14 8.98
N ILE A 27 3.44 15.68 8.24
CA ILE A 27 4.03 16.45 7.14
C ILE A 27 2.99 16.69 6.04
N LEU A 28 2.27 15.64 5.64
CA LEU A 28 1.21 15.72 4.66
C LEU A 28 0.11 16.71 5.06
N ALA A 29 -0.24 16.74 6.34
CA ALA A 29 -1.22 17.68 6.88
C ALA A 29 -0.76 19.16 6.81
N ARG A 30 0.53 19.42 6.67
CA ARG A 30 1.09 20.77 6.43
C ARG A 30 1.35 21.08 4.96
N LEU A 31 1.43 20.02 4.14
CA LEU A 31 1.72 20.12 2.71
C LEU A 31 0.45 20.46 1.90
N LEU A 32 -0.72 19.99 2.33
CA LEU A 32 -2.01 20.17 1.67
C LEU A 32 -2.88 21.19 2.36
N SER A 33 -3.66 21.95 1.57
CA SER A 33 -4.77 22.76 2.06
C SER A 33 -5.84 21.90 2.77
N VAL A 34 -6.73 22.51 3.53
CA VAL A 34 -7.78 21.76 4.26
C VAL A 34 -8.69 20.99 3.31
N ASP A 35 -9.08 21.60 2.19
CA ASP A 35 -9.96 21.00 1.19
C ASP A 35 -9.27 19.85 0.46
N ASP A 36 -7.99 20.04 0.10
CA ASP A 36 -7.19 19.01 -0.58
C ASP A 36 -6.89 17.81 0.31
N ARG A 37 -6.83 17.99 1.64
CA ARG A 37 -6.69 16.85 2.58
C ARG A 37 -7.91 15.93 2.52
N GLY A 38 -9.11 16.51 2.43
CA GLY A 38 -10.35 15.73 2.29
C GLY A 38 -10.34 14.90 0.99
N ALA A 39 -10.00 15.54 -0.13
CA ALA A 39 -9.91 14.89 -1.43
C ALA A 39 -8.82 13.79 -1.47
N HIS A 40 -7.65 14.06 -0.90
CA HIS A 40 -6.57 13.09 -0.76
C HIS A 40 -6.98 11.89 0.10
N GLN A 41 -7.63 12.13 1.24
CA GLN A 41 -8.10 11.05 2.11
C GLN A 41 -9.18 10.20 1.42
N LEU A 42 -10.09 10.82 0.67
CA LEU A 42 -11.07 10.10 -0.13
C LEU A 42 -10.39 9.22 -1.19
N PHE A 43 -9.39 9.75 -1.88
CA PHE A 43 -8.60 9.01 -2.88
C PHE A 43 -7.94 7.76 -2.26
N ILE A 44 -7.17 7.92 -1.16
CA ILE A 44 -6.49 6.80 -0.50
C ILE A 44 -7.49 5.78 0.05
N THR A 45 -8.59 6.23 0.65
CA THR A 45 -9.62 5.33 1.17
C THR A 45 -10.25 4.53 0.06
N SER A 46 -10.54 5.16 -1.08
CA SER A 46 -11.08 4.48 -2.26
C SER A 46 -10.11 3.44 -2.84
N VAL A 47 -8.81 3.77 -2.92
CA VAL A 47 -7.76 2.82 -3.31
C VAL A 47 -7.73 1.63 -2.34
N SER A 48 -7.76 1.89 -1.04
CA SER A 48 -7.75 0.85 0.00
C SER A 48 -8.96 -0.08 -0.09
N TYR A 49 -10.15 0.46 -0.35
CA TYR A 49 -11.35 -0.37 -0.59
C TYR A 49 -11.20 -1.24 -1.83
N ALA A 50 -10.79 -0.67 -2.96
CA ALA A 50 -10.60 -1.43 -4.20
C ALA A 50 -9.59 -2.56 -4.03
N VAL A 51 -8.45 -2.29 -3.37
CA VAL A 51 -7.42 -3.29 -3.07
C VAL A 51 -7.95 -4.36 -2.10
N THR A 52 -8.68 -3.98 -1.07
CA THR A 52 -9.25 -4.93 -0.09
C THR A 52 -10.24 -5.88 -0.76
N PHE A 53 -11.12 -5.38 -1.62
CA PHE A 53 -12.02 -6.22 -2.41
C PHE A 53 -11.27 -7.16 -3.33
N ALA A 54 -10.22 -6.69 -3.99
CA ALA A 54 -9.44 -7.51 -4.92
C ALA A 54 -8.58 -8.56 -4.21
N THR A 55 -7.96 -8.22 -3.07
CA THR A 55 -6.89 -9.03 -2.45
C THR A 55 -7.26 -9.61 -1.08
N GLY A 56 -8.45 -9.33 -0.55
CA GLY A 56 -8.85 -9.74 0.81
C GLY A 56 -8.81 -11.23 1.11
N GLY A 57 -8.83 -12.08 0.07
CA GLY A 57 -8.71 -13.53 0.19
C GLY A 57 -7.33 -14.11 -0.10
N VAL A 58 -6.35 -13.31 -0.50
CA VAL A 58 -5.07 -13.79 -1.02
C VAL A 58 -4.25 -14.57 0.00
N GLY A 59 -4.16 -14.07 1.24
CA GLY A 59 -3.44 -14.74 2.31
C GLY A 59 -4.05 -16.10 2.67
N PHE A 60 -5.37 -16.17 2.72
CA PHE A 60 -6.11 -17.41 2.96
C PHE A 60 -5.92 -18.40 1.79
N SER A 61 -5.99 -17.93 0.54
CA SER A 61 -5.76 -18.75 -0.65
C SER A 61 -4.36 -19.36 -0.67
N PHE A 62 -3.34 -18.59 -0.28
CA PHE A 62 -1.97 -19.11 -0.15
C PHE A 62 -1.86 -20.17 0.94
N ALA A 63 -2.38 -19.90 2.14
CA ALA A 63 -2.32 -20.84 3.25
C ALA A 63 -3.04 -22.17 2.91
N LEU A 64 -4.21 -22.09 2.27
CA LEU A 64 -4.99 -23.26 1.87
C LEU A 64 -4.30 -24.06 0.77
N SER A 65 -3.76 -23.41 -0.24
CA SER A 65 -3.07 -24.07 -1.34
C SER A 65 -1.78 -24.77 -0.91
N MET A 66 -1.05 -24.17 0.01
CA MET A 66 0.14 -24.81 0.61
C MET A 66 -0.23 -26.03 1.44
N ARG A 67 -1.29 -25.93 2.27
CA ARG A 67 -1.76 -27.04 3.08
C ARG A 67 -2.22 -28.22 2.22
N ASN A 68 -2.87 -27.94 1.08
CA ASN A 68 -3.41 -28.98 0.18
C ASN A 68 -2.40 -29.46 -0.87
N GLN A 69 -1.17 -28.97 -0.83
CA GLN A 69 -0.13 -29.26 -1.84
C GLN A 69 -0.54 -28.91 -3.28
N GLN A 70 -1.53 -28.01 -3.44
CA GLN A 70 -2.07 -27.57 -4.72
C GLN A 70 -1.60 -26.14 -5.06
N TYR A 71 -0.33 -25.89 -4.92
CA TYR A 71 0.23 -24.57 -5.21
C TYR A 71 0.30 -24.32 -6.72
N TRP A 72 -0.50 -23.39 -7.20
CA TRP A 72 -0.60 -23.03 -8.63
C TRP A 72 0.59 -22.25 -9.17
N GLY A 73 1.53 -21.87 -8.32
CA GLY A 73 2.64 -21.00 -8.66
C GLY A 73 2.29 -19.52 -8.52
N TRP A 74 3.28 -18.76 -8.07
CA TRP A 74 3.16 -17.31 -7.79
C TRP A 74 2.55 -16.51 -8.93
N ARG A 75 2.97 -16.76 -10.18
CA ARG A 75 2.52 -15.98 -11.35
C ARG A 75 1.02 -16.08 -11.60
N LYS A 76 0.42 -17.24 -11.39
CA LYS A 76 -1.02 -17.44 -11.58
C LYS A 76 -1.83 -16.67 -10.54
N TYR A 77 -1.41 -16.73 -9.27
CA TYR A 77 -2.03 -15.94 -8.21
C TYR A 77 -1.94 -14.44 -8.52
N LEU A 78 -0.76 -13.96 -8.89
CA LEU A 78 -0.56 -12.55 -9.24
C LEU A 78 -1.50 -12.10 -10.36
N ILE A 79 -1.59 -12.85 -11.45
CA ILE A 79 -2.46 -12.52 -12.59
C ILE A 79 -3.93 -12.46 -12.16
N VAL A 80 -4.42 -13.46 -11.42
CA VAL A 80 -5.83 -13.50 -11.00
C VAL A 80 -6.17 -12.31 -10.11
N PHE A 81 -5.35 -12.03 -9.11
CA PHE A 81 -5.62 -10.93 -8.19
C PHE A 81 -5.42 -9.55 -8.82
N LEU A 82 -4.52 -9.40 -9.81
CA LEU A 82 -4.41 -8.17 -10.59
C LEU A 82 -5.61 -7.94 -11.51
N LEU A 83 -6.17 -8.99 -12.11
CA LEU A 83 -7.42 -8.88 -12.87
C LEU A 83 -8.58 -8.45 -11.97
N LEU A 84 -8.68 -9.03 -10.77
CA LEU A 84 -9.66 -8.60 -9.77
C LEU A 84 -9.44 -7.14 -9.34
N ALA A 85 -8.19 -6.71 -9.18
CA ALA A 85 -7.86 -5.33 -8.84
C ALA A 85 -8.24 -4.35 -9.96
N LEU A 86 -8.07 -4.74 -11.22
CA LEU A 86 -8.51 -3.96 -12.37
C LEU A 86 -10.05 -3.81 -12.39
N ILE A 87 -10.78 -4.88 -12.17
CA ILE A 87 -12.25 -4.85 -12.08
C ILE A 87 -12.69 -3.99 -10.89
N ALA A 88 -12.09 -4.19 -9.71
CA ALA A 88 -12.41 -3.42 -8.53
C ALA A 88 -12.11 -1.93 -8.71
N SER A 89 -11.03 -1.57 -9.40
CA SER A 89 -10.70 -0.16 -9.69
C SER A 89 -11.71 0.49 -10.61
N THR A 90 -12.22 -0.20 -11.65
CA THR A 90 -13.25 0.33 -12.53
C THR A 90 -14.59 0.53 -11.81
N ILE A 91 -14.96 -0.40 -10.93
CA ILE A 91 -16.16 -0.26 -10.10
C ILE A 91 -15.99 0.91 -9.12
N ALA A 92 -14.84 1.00 -8.43
CA ALA A 92 -14.59 2.05 -7.47
C ALA A 92 -14.58 3.45 -8.10
N THR A 93 -14.03 3.62 -9.30
CA THR A 93 -14.05 4.93 -10.00
C THR A 93 -15.45 5.42 -10.31
N THR A 94 -16.37 4.50 -10.64
CA THR A 94 -17.78 4.85 -10.89
C THR A 94 -18.51 5.20 -9.58
N PHE A 95 -18.26 4.43 -8.51
CA PHE A 95 -18.91 4.67 -7.21
C PHE A 95 -18.44 5.95 -6.52
N PHE A 96 -17.14 6.24 -6.52
CA PHE A 96 -16.56 7.40 -5.85
C PHE A 96 -16.44 8.62 -6.75
N ASN A 97 -16.90 8.53 -8.01
CA ASN A 97 -16.86 9.60 -9.01
C ASN A 97 -15.47 10.23 -9.21
N ILE A 98 -14.42 9.39 -9.18
CA ILE A 98 -13.03 9.82 -9.32
C ILE A 98 -12.71 9.96 -10.81
N THR A 99 -13.20 11.03 -11.44
CA THR A 99 -13.02 11.25 -12.88
C THR A 99 -11.70 11.92 -13.22
N THR A 100 -11.29 12.90 -12.41
CA THR A 100 -10.10 13.73 -12.67
C THR A 100 -8.78 12.93 -12.59
N PHE A 101 -8.69 11.96 -11.68
CA PHE A 101 -7.47 11.15 -11.44
C PHE A 101 -7.65 9.67 -11.80
N HIS A 102 -8.56 9.36 -12.72
CA HIS A 102 -8.91 7.97 -13.05
C HIS A 102 -7.69 7.10 -13.36
N LEU A 103 -6.79 7.55 -14.23
CA LEU A 103 -5.60 6.77 -14.60
C LEU A 103 -4.66 6.54 -13.40
N LEU A 104 -4.39 7.59 -12.63
CA LEU A 104 -3.56 7.51 -11.43
C LEU A 104 -4.20 6.60 -10.37
N PHE A 105 -5.54 6.64 -10.25
CA PHE A 105 -6.27 5.76 -9.35
C PHE A 105 -6.09 4.28 -9.72
N VAL A 106 -6.29 3.92 -11.00
CA VAL A 106 -6.10 2.54 -11.48
C VAL A 106 -4.66 2.07 -11.24
N ILE A 107 -3.68 2.92 -11.57
CA ILE A 107 -2.25 2.60 -11.35
C ILE A 107 -1.99 2.37 -9.86
N ASN A 108 -2.45 3.25 -8.97
CA ASN A 108 -2.31 3.08 -7.51
C ASN A 108 -2.95 1.80 -7.01
N VAL A 109 -4.15 1.46 -7.45
CA VAL A 109 -4.82 0.21 -7.07
C VAL A 109 -3.99 -1.01 -7.49
N LEU A 110 -3.49 -1.03 -8.74
CA LEU A 110 -2.69 -2.14 -9.24
C LEU A 110 -1.36 -2.28 -8.49
N LEU A 111 -0.64 -1.18 -8.28
CA LEU A 111 0.64 -1.20 -7.57
C LEU A 111 0.46 -1.59 -6.10
N THR A 112 -0.53 -1.03 -5.41
CA THR A 112 -0.85 -1.38 -4.02
C THR A 112 -1.31 -2.85 -3.93
N ALA A 113 -2.04 -3.38 -4.91
CA ALA A 113 -2.40 -4.79 -4.97
C ALA A 113 -1.16 -5.69 -5.09
N ILE A 114 -0.18 -5.33 -5.94
CA ILE A 114 1.09 -6.08 -6.06
C ILE A 114 1.82 -6.12 -4.72
N ILE A 115 1.93 -4.98 -4.04
CA ILE A 115 2.56 -4.89 -2.71
C ILE A 115 1.82 -5.77 -1.70
N THR A 116 0.49 -5.68 -1.64
CA THR A 116 -0.34 -6.47 -0.72
C THR A 116 -0.19 -7.97 -0.97
N ILE A 117 -0.26 -8.42 -2.22
CA ILE A 117 -0.07 -9.82 -2.59
C ILE A 117 1.34 -10.29 -2.21
N THR A 118 2.36 -9.45 -2.43
CA THR A 118 3.75 -9.76 -2.07
C THR A 118 3.95 -9.84 -0.56
N LEU A 119 3.30 -8.93 0.19
CA LEU A 119 3.29 -8.96 1.65
C LEU A 119 2.64 -10.24 2.19
N GLU A 120 1.48 -10.63 1.67
CA GLU A 120 0.78 -11.85 2.09
C GLU A 120 1.63 -13.10 1.81
N LYS A 121 2.30 -13.15 0.65
CA LYS A 121 3.25 -14.23 0.35
C LYS A 121 4.42 -14.24 1.32
N SER A 122 4.97 -13.07 1.65
CA SER A 122 6.16 -12.98 2.52
C SER A 122 5.89 -13.32 3.98
N LYS A 123 4.62 -13.34 4.42
CA LYS A 123 4.21 -13.83 5.76
C LYS A 123 4.44 -15.34 5.94
N ILE A 124 4.51 -16.09 4.84
CA ILE A 124 4.74 -17.54 4.84
C ILE A 124 6.22 -17.86 5.00
N ASP A 125 7.11 -16.92 4.69
CA ASP A 125 8.56 -17.08 4.83
C ASP A 125 8.97 -16.99 6.31
N GLU A 126 9.59 -18.04 6.83
CA GLU A 126 10.07 -18.12 8.23
C GLU A 126 11.02 -16.98 8.60
N SER A 127 11.76 -16.45 7.63
CA SER A 127 12.71 -15.36 7.88
C SER A 127 12.05 -14.00 8.08
N LEU A 128 10.85 -13.78 7.55
CA LEU A 128 10.11 -12.51 7.54
C LEU A 128 10.94 -11.30 7.04
N LYS A 129 12.05 -11.53 6.32
CA LYS A 129 12.96 -10.46 5.88
C LYS A 129 12.29 -9.52 4.89
N ILE A 130 11.63 -10.09 3.87
CA ILE A 130 10.93 -9.33 2.84
C ILE A 130 9.77 -8.56 3.46
N TYR A 131 8.99 -9.19 4.33
CA TYR A 131 7.89 -8.57 5.05
C TYR A 131 8.36 -7.32 5.84
N ARG A 132 9.44 -7.46 6.61
CA ARG A 132 10.02 -6.34 7.38
C ARG A 132 10.56 -5.23 6.49
N ALA A 133 11.23 -5.59 5.39
CA ALA A 133 11.77 -4.61 4.45
C ALA A 133 10.66 -3.74 3.84
N ILE A 134 9.59 -4.35 3.33
CA ILE A 134 8.46 -3.63 2.72
C ILE A 134 7.76 -2.74 3.75
N ASN A 135 7.50 -3.25 4.96
CA ASN A 135 6.83 -2.48 6.02
C ASN A 135 7.61 -1.24 6.50
N LEU A 136 8.95 -1.25 6.39
CA LEU A 136 9.77 -0.08 6.71
C LEU A 136 9.99 0.83 5.51
N GLN A 137 10.18 0.26 4.33
CA GLN A 137 10.48 1.03 3.13
C GLN A 137 9.40 2.06 2.84
N GLN A 138 8.14 1.67 2.97
CA GLN A 138 6.99 2.52 2.69
C GLN A 138 6.98 3.81 3.52
N PRO A 139 6.92 3.75 4.85
CA PRO A 139 6.86 4.96 5.63
C PRO A 139 8.14 5.81 5.54
N ILE A 140 9.31 5.18 5.38
CA ILE A 140 10.57 5.92 5.18
C ILE A 140 10.51 6.75 3.89
N PHE A 141 10.08 6.12 2.79
CA PHE A 141 9.97 6.80 1.50
C PHE A 141 8.98 7.97 1.58
N LEU A 142 7.81 7.77 2.18
CA LEU A 142 6.81 8.82 2.34
C LEU A 142 7.32 10.00 3.18
N VAL A 143 8.04 9.73 4.27
CA VAL A 143 8.66 10.81 5.09
C VAL A 143 9.68 11.58 4.26
N ILE A 144 10.53 10.92 3.48
CA ILE A 144 11.53 11.58 2.64
C ILE A 144 10.85 12.42 1.56
N VAL A 145 9.90 11.85 0.83
CA VAL A 145 9.23 12.50 -0.31
C VAL A 145 8.39 13.68 0.15
N TYR A 146 7.54 13.49 1.16
CA TYR A 146 6.74 14.60 1.69
C TYR A 146 7.60 15.64 2.42
N GLY A 147 8.63 15.20 3.13
CA GLY A 147 9.57 16.11 3.78
C GLY A 147 10.34 16.99 2.78
N THR A 148 10.84 16.41 1.70
CA THR A 148 11.50 17.18 0.64
C THR A 148 10.53 18.11 -0.07
N ALA A 149 9.32 17.65 -0.41
CA ALA A 149 8.31 18.51 -1.03
C ALA A 149 7.95 19.71 -0.13
N TYR A 150 7.82 19.49 1.18
CA TYR A 150 7.54 20.56 2.15
C TYR A 150 8.70 21.56 2.28
N LEU A 151 9.94 21.08 2.33
CA LEU A 151 11.12 21.95 2.51
C LEU A 151 11.39 22.83 1.28
N PHE A 152 11.13 22.32 0.08
CA PHE A 152 11.42 23.04 -1.15
C PHE A 152 10.24 23.83 -1.75
N GLY A 153 9.02 23.52 -1.39
CA GLY A 153 7.83 24.07 -2.06
C GLY A 153 6.75 24.63 -1.13
N GLY A 154 6.79 24.39 0.18
CA GLY A 154 5.69 24.74 1.08
C GLY A 154 4.41 23.96 0.78
N GLU A 155 3.25 24.65 0.72
CA GLU A 155 1.97 24.02 0.32
C GLU A 155 2.05 23.58 -1.14
N GLN A 156 1.63 22.34 -1.40
CA GLN A 156 1.65 21.74 -2.71
C GLN A 156 0.22 21.45 -3.21
N PRO A 157 -0.06 21.59 -4.51
CA PRO A 157 -1.35 21.18 -5.07
C PRO A 157 -1.54 19.66 -4.95
N LEU A 158 -2.78 19.25 -4.74
CA LEU A 158 -3.19 17.85 -4.57
C LEU A 158 -2.64 16.92 -5.66
N GLU A 159 -2.58 17.39 -6.89
CA GLU A 159 -2.07 16.63 -8.04
C GLU A 159 -0.63 16.15 -7.83
N ILE A 160 0.25 17.03 -7.37
CA ILE A 160 1.66 16.68 -7.10
C ILE A 160 1.75 15.62 -6.02
N VAL A 161 0.95 15.73 -4.95
CA VAL A 161 0.95 14.77 -3.85
C VAL A 161 0.44 13.40 -4.31
N ILE A 162 -0.58 13.34 -5.17
CA ILE A 162 -1.06 12.08 -5.75
C ILE A 162 -0.02 11.46 -6.69
N TYR A 163 0.68 12.27 -7.51
CA TYR A 163 1.79 11.78 -8.32
C TYR A 163 2.91 11.19 -7.47
N LEU A 164 3.32 11.87 -6.41
CA LEU A 164 4.35 11.40 -5.48
C LEU A 164 3.94 10.10 -4.79
N LEU A 165 2.66 9.97 -4.41
CA LEU A 165 2.11 8.74 -3.86
C LEU A 165 2.19 7.60 -4.89
N THR A 166 1.84 7.88 -6.16
CA THR A 166 1.86 6.88 -7.24
C THR A 166 3.27 6.39 -7.56
N LEU A 167 4.27 7.28 -7.49
CA LEU A 167 5.67 6.89 -7.68
C LEU A 167 6.16 5.91 -6.59
N TYR A 168 5.53 5.98 -5.43
CA TYR A 168 5.85 5.12 -4.31
C TYR A 168 5.14 3.74 -4.38
N SER A 169 3.85 3.72 -4.80
CA SER A 169 3.04 2.49 -4.88
C SER A 169 3.59 1.53 -5.90
#